data_d636bb8621e896d9d574cc9e6b0e846f
#
_entry.id   d636bb8621e896d9d574cc9e6b0e846f
#
_cell.length_a   1.000
_cell.length_b   1.000
_cell.length_c   1.000
_cell.angle_alpha   90.00
_cell.angle_beta   90.00
_cell.angle_gamma   90.00
#
_symmetry.space_group_name_H-M   'P 1'
#
loop_
_entity.id
_entity.type
_entity.pdbx_description
1 polymer ?
#
loop_
_entity_poly.entity_id
_entity_poly.type
_entity_poly.pdbx_seq_one_letter_code
_entity_poly.pdbx_strand_id
1 'polypeptide(L)'
;MGPSVVWGIVTSGHQLRLYNSLGRQIEAFAPVRDVTGMYSCGPTVYAFPHLGNMRAYVFADTVRRALRWKGIPVRHVVNITDVGHAVADTDTGEDKVEAAAARERRSVQEIAAFYTKAFFDDIQALNILPADEYPRATAYVGQMIGFAATLEAKGFTYQLPSGLYFDTAKDPRYGELAQLHAEGQREAARVEQVAGRRRKTDFALWRTEEPGRRRVLRWDSPWGWGAPGWHLECSVMSIALLGPHFDIHTGGVDHRELHHVNEIAQSEAYLGDGKPWVRFWLHNEFLQLGAEKMAKSAGGAPRLADLTTAGYHPMAFRLFLLGGHYRSQLDFTTAALDAAQATLRRLVARVQPLRSAGPWPAADTLTAAAEHAAGDPAAARALDQMDAAISADLNTPRILAALQDALRDPAITLDGQQALAAAADALLGLRLGSLDPGDLEQRRAVEDLTPEELHVIEQLVADRTQARKERDWARADQIRAELDDLGVDLTDTPDGPVWQLR
;
A
#
# COMPACT_ATOMS: atom_id res chain seq x y z
N MET A 1 -14.93 6.76 53.55
CA MET A 1 -15.51 5.77 52.63
C MET A 1 -15.36 6.34 51.22
N GLY A 2 -14.31 5.90 50.48
CA GLY A 2 -14.08 6.33 49.10
C GLY A 2 -14.91 5.42 48.16
N PRO A 3 -15.25 5.91 46.94
CA PRO A 3 -16.07 5.16 46.02
C PRO A 3 -15.28 3.94 45.51
N SER A 4 -15.85 2.73 45.66
CA SER A 4 -15.40 1.51 45.07
C SER A 4 -15.51 1.60 43.55
N VAL A 5 -14.38 1.65 42.87
CA VAL A 5 -14.29 1.49 41.42
C VAL A 5 -14.63 0.05 41.09
N VAL A 6 -15.81 -0.16 40.53
CA VAL A 6 -16.20 -1.44 39.93
C VAL A 6 -15.36 -1.59 38.66
N TRP A 7 -14.35 -2.42 38.73
CA TRP A 7 -13.61 -2.88 37.56
C TRP A 7 -14.49 -3.84 36.74
N GLY A 8 -15.31 -3.24 35.85
CA GLY A 8 -16.01 -3.99 34.81
C GLY A 8 -14.99 -4.46 33.77
N ILE A 9 -14.92 -5.77 33.58
CA ILE A 9 -14.39 -6.57 32.50
C ILE A 9 -13.48 -5.78 31.52
N VAL A 10 -12.24 -5.51 31.93
CA VAL A 10 -11.17 -5.26 31.00
C VAL A 10 -10.84 -6.63 30.42
N THR A 11 -11.33 -6.93 29.22
CA THR A 11 -10.77 -8.00 28.42
C THR A 11 -9.29 -7.64 28.25
N SER A 12 -8.40 -8.35 28.97
CA SER A 12 -6.97 -8.26 28.76
C SER A 12 -6.71 -8.82 27.36
N GLY A 13 -6.76 -7.95 26.33
CA GLY A 13 -6.57 -8.34 24.95
C GLY A 13 -5.21 -9.03 24.77
N HIS A 14 -5.09 -9.86 23.77
CA HIS A 14 -3.83 -10.52 23.43
C HIS A 14 -2.74 -9.50 23.13
N GLN A 15 -1.53 -9.72 23.62
CA GLN A 15 -0.40 -8.84 23.35
C GLN A 15 -0.05 -8.89 21.86
N LEU A 16 0.05 -7.72 21.23
CA LEU A 16 0.48 -7.61 19.82
C LEU A 16 1.92 -8.12 19.69
N ARG A 17 2.13 -9.09 18.84
CA ARG A 17 3.42 -9.68 18.52
C ARG A 17 3.63 -9.57 17.01
N LEU A 18 4.80 -9.08 16.60
CA LEU A 18 5.13 -8.82 15.20
C LEU A 18 6.45 -9.51 14.84
N TYR A 19 6.53 -10.04 13.64
CA TYR A 19 7.78 -10.58 13.12
C TYR A 19 8.72 -9.45 12.74
N ASN A 20 9.80 -9.32 13.53
CA ASN A 20 10.85 -8.34 13.26
C ASN A 20 11.87 -8.95 12.29
N SER A 21 12.00 -8.37 11.09
CA SER A 21 12.93 -8.86 10.07
C SER A 21 14.39 -8.75 10.48
N LEU A 22 14.75 -7.81 11.36
CA LEU A 22 16.11 -7.62 11.84
C LEU A 22 16.57 -8.84 12.66
N GLY A 23 15.74 -9.25 13.66
CA GLY A 23 16.01 -10.42 14.49
C GLY A 23 15.46 -11.72 13.92
N ARG A 24 14.68 -11.68 12.84
CA ARG A 24 13.95 -12.81 12.22
C ARG A 24 13.13 -13.64 13.20
N GLN A 25 12.52 -12.97 14.16
CA GLN A 25 11.69 -13.60 15.20
C GLN A 25 10.44 -12.77 15.49
N ILE A 26 9.43 -13.44 16.06
CA ILE A 26 8.20 -12.79 16.50
C ILE A 26 8.45 -12.21 17.90
N GLU A 27 8.40 -10.90 18.00
CA GLU A 27 8.63 -10.13 19.22
C GLU A 27 7.34 -9.49 19.72
N ALA A 28 7.24 -9.31 21.04
CA ALA A 28 6.18 -8.53 21.62
C ALA A 28 6.37 -7.05 21.28
N PHE A 29 5.34 -6.43 20.72
CA PHE A 29 5.36 -5.02 20.44
C PHE A 29 5.06 -4.20 21.70
N ALA A 30 5.89 -3.21 21.94
CA ALA A 30 5.64 -2.16 22.92
C ALA A 30 6.22 -0.86 22.37
N PRO A 31 5.45 0.24 22.33
CA PRO A 31 5.93 1.51 21.79
C PRO A 31 7.10 2.07 22.62
N VAL A 32 8.01 2.75 21.95
CA VAL A 32 9.15 3.43 22.59
C VAL A 32 8.72 4.74 23.26
N ARG A 33 7.63 5.33 22.77
CA ARG A 33 7.04 6.59 23.23
C ARG A 33 5.54 6.48 23.29
N ASP A 34 4.86 7.49 23.86
CA ASP A 34 3.40 7.57 23.96
C ASP A 34 2.70 7.48 22.60
N VAL A 35 3.35 7.94 21.55
CA VAL A 35 2.88 7.84 20.15
C VAL A 35 3.89 7.02 19.36
N THR A 36 3.42 5.91 18.82
CA THR A 36 4.21 5.04 17.95
C THR A 36 4.58 5.74 16.66
N GLY A 37 5.86 5.87 16.38
CA GLY A 37 6.36 6.34 15.09
C GLY A 37 6.35 5.21 14.07
N MET A 38 5.66 5.41 12.94
CA MET A 38 5.64 4.48 11.82
C MET A 38 6.02 5.18 10.53
N TYR A 39 7.02 4.64 9.83
CA TYR A 39 7.42 5.09 8.51
C TYR A 39 7.22 3.99 7.48
N SER A 40 6.68 4.32 6.33
CA SER A 40 6.50 3.40 5.21
C SER A 40 7.10 3.99 3.94
N CYS A 41 7.88 3.20 3.20
CA CYS A 41 8.34 3.62 1.89
C CYS A 41 7.16 3.88 0.97
N GLY A 42 7.12 5.10 0.42
CA GLY A 42 6.06 5.55 -0.46
C GLY A 42 6.38 5.36 -1.95
N PRO A 43 5.55 5.90 -2.85
CA PRO A 43 5.74 5.75 -4.28
C PRO A 43 6.85 6.65 -4.82
N THR A 44 7.57 6.16 -5.84
CA THR A 44 8.32 7.02 -6.75
C THR A 44 7.38 7.44 -7.89
N VAL A 45 7.10 8.74 -7.98
CA VAL A 45 5.99 9.29 -8.77
C VAL A 45 6.38 9.57 -10.23
N TYR A 46 6.78 8.54 -10.96
CA TYR A 46 7.10 8.57 -12.39
C TYR A 46 6.22 7.64 -13.23
N ALA A 47 5.44 6.78 -12.59
CA ALA A 47 4.55 5.80 -13.22
C ALA A 47 3.38 5.48 -12.27
N PHE A 48 2.34 4.88 -12.82
CA PHE A 48 1.23 4.35 -12.01
C PHE A 48 1.73 3.25 -11.07
N PRO A 49 1.23 3.21 -9.83
CA PRO A 49 1.46 2.07 -8.95
C PRO A 49 0.88 0.80 -9.59
N HIS A 50 1.60 -0.29 -9.50
CA HIS A 50 1.09 -1.60 -9.90
C HIS A 50 0.57 -2.40 -8.70
N LEU A 51 -0.14 -3.51 -8.95
CA LEU A 51 -0.76 -4.32 -7.90
C LEU A 51 0.24 -4.79 -6.82
N GLY A 52 1.48 -5.07 -7.21
CA GLY A 52 2.54 -5.42 -6.26
C GLY A 52 2.87 -4.31 -5.27
N ASN A 53 2.87 -3.04 -5.72
CA ASN A 53 3.04 -1.89 -4.82
C ASN A 53 1.85 -1.75 -3.87
N MET A 54 0.61 -1.94 -4.38
CA MET A 54 -0.59 -1.87 -3.56
C MET A 54 -0.59 -2.90 -2.42
N ARG A 55 0.04 -4.05 -2.61
CA ARG A 55 0.22 -5.04 -1.54
C ARG A 55 0.99 -4.47 -0.35
N ALA A 56 2.07 -3.73 -0.59
CA ALA A 56 2.86 -3.11 0.48
C ALA A 56 2.04 -2.05 1.25
N TYR A 57 1.21 -1.26 0.55
CA TYR A 57 0.37 -0.25 1.20
C TYR A 57 -0.80 -0.87 1.98
N VAL A 58 -1.43 -1.94 1.48
CA VAL A 58 -2.44 -2.71 2.24
C VAL A 58 -1.82 -3.35 3.46
N PHE A 59 -0.59 -3.84 3.37
CA PHE A 59 0.15 -4.36 4.52
C PHE A 59 0.42 -3.27 5.56
N ALA A 60 0.94 -2.11 5.17
CA ALA A 60 1.17 -0.98 6.08
C ALA A 60 -0.14 -0.52 6.76
N ASP A 61 -1.25 -0.49 6.02
CA ASP A 61 -2.58 -0.22 6.55
C ASP A 61 -3.02 -1.28 7.58
N THR A 62 -2.71 -2.56 7.34
CA THR A 62 -3.01 -3.64 8.30
C THR A 62 -2.22 -3.46 9.60
N VAL A 63 -0.95 -3.09 9.53
CA VAL A 63 -0.14 -2.74 10.71
C VAL A 63 -0.79 -1.58 11.48
N ARG A 64 -1.15 -0.51 10.78
CA ARG A 64 -1.78 0.67 11.39
C ARG A 64 -3.13 0.34 12.03
N ARG A 65 -3.96 -0.47 11.37
CA ARG A 65 -5.25 -0.95 11.92
C ARG A 65 -5.06 -1.82 13.17
N ALA A 66 -4.05 -2.68 13.17
CA ALA A 66 -3.71 -3.49 14.33
C ALA A 66 -3.30 -2.63 15.54
N LEU A 67 -2.49 -1.60 15.32
CA LEU A 67 -2.10 -0.65 16.38
C LEU A 67 -3.31 0.12 16.90
N ARG A 68 -4.16 0.65 16.00
CA ARG A 68 -5.40 1.34 16.37
C ARG A 68 -6.34 0.43 17.14
N TRP A 69 -6.48 -0.83 16.71
CA TRP A 69 -7.27 -1.85 17.40
C TRP A 69 -6.82 -2.07 18.85
N LYS A 70 -5.51 -2.02 19.07
CA LYS A 70 -4.92 -2.12 20.42
C LYS A 70 -4.98 -0.81 21.21
N GLY A 71 -5.60 0.25 20.68
CA GLY A 71 -5.63 1.57 21.31
C GLY A 71 -4.26 2.25 21.37
N ILE A 72 -3.31 1.85 20.54
CA ILE A 72 -1.96 2.40 20.48
C ILE A 72 -1.96 3.60 19.52
N PRO A 73 -1.68 4.83 19.98
CA PRO A 73 -1.59 6.00 19.11
C PRO A 73 -0.45 5.86 18.12
N VAL A 74 -0.68 6.25 16.86
CA VAL A 74 0.29 6.13 15.76
C VAL A 74 0.44 7.45 15.03
N ARG A 75 1.67 7.86 14.77
CA ARG A 75 2.03 8.87 13.77
C ARG A 75 2.65 8.15 12.58
N HIS A 76 1.91 8.06 11.49
CA HIS A 76 2.30 7.37 10.27
C HIS A 76 2.78 8.35 9.21
N VAL A 77 3.96 8.14 8.67
CA VAL A 77 4.57 8.94 7.61
C VAL A 77 4.80 8.04 6.39
N VAL A 78 4.38 8.52 5.21
CA VAL A 78 4.62 7.85 3.92
C VAL A 78 5.21 8.87 2.96
N ASN A 79 6.43 8.67 2.50
CA ASN A 79 7.08 9.64 1.60
C ASN A 79 6.51 9.63 0.19
N ILE A 80 6.66 10.76 -0.50
CA ILE A 80 6.48 10.87 -1.95
C ILE A 80 7.85 11.15 -2.55
N THR A 81 8.40 10.16 -3.26
CA THR A 81 9.68 10.30 -3.95
C THR A 81 9.46 10.99 -5.29
N ASP A 82 9.58 12.31 -5.27
CA ASP A 82 9.47 13.20 -6.44
C ASP A 82 10.84 13.70 -6.94
N VAL A 83 11.92 13.14 -6.41
CA VAL A 83 13.29 13.20 -6.96
C VAL A 83 13.51 11.95 -7.78
N GLY A 84 14.06 12.09 -8.98
CA GLY A 84 14.26 10.94 -9.83
C GLY A 84 15.48 10.09 -9.44
N HIS A 85 15.30 8.79 -9.52
CA HIS A 85 16.36 7.80 -9.39
C HIS A 85 16.69 7.21 -10.74
N ALA A 86 17.85 6.56 -10.87
CA ALA A 86 18.23 5.88 -12.09
C ALA A 86 17.23 4.77 -12.47
N VAL A 87 16.98 4.59 -13.76
CA VAL A 87 15.98 3.64 -14.29
C VAL A 87 16.20 2.22 -13.80
N ALA A 88 17.45 1.82 -13.57
CA ALA A 88 17.82 0.47 -13.13
C ALA A 88 17.95 0.32 -11.59
N ASP A 89 17.45 1.28 -10.79
CA ASP A 89 17.72 1.37 -9.34
C ASP A 89 19.22 1.37 -9.01
N THR A 90 20.01 1.92 -9.94
CA THR A 90 21.46 2.05 -9.86
C THR A 90 21.83 3.49 -9.46
N ASP A 91 23.11 3.69 -9.10
CA ASP A 91 23.63 5.02 -8.77
C ASP A 91 23.91 5.87 -10.02
N THR A 92 23.82 5.28 -11.23
CA THR A 92 24.08 5.94 -12.51
C THR A 92 22.93 5.70 -13.48
N GLY A 93 22.82 6.53 -14.52
CA GLY A 93 21.84 6.36 -15.57
C GLY A 93 20.80 7.46 -15.65
N GLU A 94 19.79 7.25 -16.51
CA GLU A 94 18.72 8.20 -16.77
C GLU A 94 17.77 8.26 -15.55
N ASP A 95 17.33 9.48 -15.24
CA ASP A 95 16.39 9.75 -14.16
C ASP A 95 14.97 9.32 -14.56
N LYS A 96 14.33 8.49 -13.73
CA LYS A 96 12.99 7.93 -14.00
C LYS A 96 11.93 9.02 -14.21
N VAL A 97 11.96 10.07 -13.39
CA VAL A 97 10.96 11.15 -13.46
C VAL A 97 11.23 12.03 -14.69
N GLU A 98 12.50 12.34 -14.99
CA GLU A 98 12.87 13.08 -16.20
C GLU A 98 12.56 12.29 -17.48
N ALA A 99 12.83 10.98 -17.49
CA ALA A 99 12.48 10.09 -18.60
C ALA A 99 10.97 10.05 -18.85
N ALA A 100 10.17 9.96 -17.78
CA ALA A 100 8.72 10.03 -17.87
C ALA A 100 8.24 11.40 -18.40
N ALA A 101 8.81 12.49 -17.89
CA ALA A 101 8.50 13.86 -18.33
C ALA A 101 8.77 14.04 -19.83
N ALA A 102 9.92 13.59 -20.31
CA ALA A 102 10.28 13.64 -21.74
C ALA A 102 9.34 12.78 -22.60
N ARG A 103 9.05 11.54 -22.16
CA ARG A 103 8.15 10.61 -22.85
C ARG A 103 6.74 11.20 -22.99
N GLU A 104 6.21 11.81 -21.93
CA GLU A 104 4.84 12.32 -21.86
C GLU A 104 4.73 13.80 -22.28
N ARG A 105 5.84 14.44 -22.63
CA ARG A 105 5.90 15.86 -23.02
C ARG A 105 5.30 16.80 -21.96
N ARG A 106 5.59 16.51 -20.70
CA ARG A 106 5.16 17.28 -19.52
C ARG A 106 6.38 17.76 -18.73
N SER A 107 6.20 18.75 -17.88
CA SER A 107 7.23 19.11 -16.92
C SER A 107 7.37 18.01 -15.82
N VAL A 108 8.53 17.97 -15.17
CA VAL A 108 8.79 17.04 -14.07
C VAL A 108 7.78 17.23 -12.93
N GLN A 109 7.40 18.48 -12.65
CA GLN A 109 6.41 18.83 -11.62
C GLN A 109 5.01 18.32 -11.99
N GLU A 110 4.60 18.45 -13.25
CA GLU A 110 3.31 17.92 -13.72
C GLU A 110 3.26 16.40 -13.68
N ILE A 111 4.36 15.71 -14.03
CA ILE A 111 4.49 14.27 -13.90
C ILE A 111 4.37 13.83 -12.44
N ALA A 112 5.14 14.44 -11.55
CA ALA A 112 5.09 14.13 -10.13
C ALA A 112 3.70 14.37 -9.53
N ALA A 113 3.03 15.48 -9.88
CA ALA A 113 1.67 15.77 -9.43
C ALA A 113 0.65 14.76 -9.96
N PHE A 114 0.74 14.40 -11.25
CA PHE A 114 -0.17 13.44 -11.89
C PHE A 114 -0.10 12.04 -11.25
N TYR A 115 1.09 11.48 -11.09
CA TYR A 115 1.25 10.15 -10.50
C TYR A 115 1.05 10.14 -8.98
N THR A 116 1.32 11.27 -8.30
CA THR A 116 0.93 11.43 -6.89
C THR A 116 -0.59 11.34 -6.72
N LYS A 117 -1.36 12.02 -7.62
CA LYS A 117 -2.82 11.93 -7.59
C LYS A 117 -3.29 10.50 -7.83
N ALA A 118 -2.74 9.81 -8.83
CA ALA A 118 -3.09 8.43 -9.12
C ALA A 118 -2.82 7.49 -7.92
N PHE A 119 -1.72 7.70 -7.20
CA PHE A 119 -1.44 6.98 -5.97
C PHE A 119 -2.53 7.24 -4.89
N PHE A 120 -2.94 8.49 -4.69
CA PHE A 120 -3.99 8.80 -3.73
C PHE A 120 -5.35 8.23 -4.14
N ASP A 121 -5.69 8.24 -5.41
CA ASP A 121 -6.92 7.61 -5.92
C ASP A 121 -6.92 6.10 -5.63
N ASP A 122 -5.81 5.40 -5.86
CA ASP A 122 -5.67 3.97 -5.61
C ASP A 122 -5.77 3.62 -4.10
N ILE A 123 -5.07 4.35 -3.21
CA ILE A 123 -5.16 4.08 -1.77
C ILE A 123 -6.55 4.39 -1.20
N GLN A 124 -7.24 5.39 -1.73
CA GLN A 124 -8.62 5.69 -1.38
C GLN A 124 -9.57 4.57 -1.84
N ALA A 125 -9.41 4.09 -3.09
CA ALA A 125 -10.19 2.98 -3.63
C ALA A 125 -10.02 1.71 -2.81
N LEU A 126 -8.80 1.44 -2.32
CA LEU A 126 -8.48 0.31 -1.45
C LEU A 126 -8.80 0.53 0.03
N ASN A 127 -9.44 1.64 0.41
CA ASN A 127 -9.79 1.97 1.81
C ASN A 127 -8.58 1.91 2.76
N ILE A 128 -7.42 2.33 2.28
CA ILE A 128 -6.22 2.49 3.08
C ILE A 128 -6.37 3.76 3.94
N LEU A 129 -6.10 3.66 5.23
CA LEU A 129 -6.13 4.80 6.15
C LEU A 129 -5.09 5.84 5.71
N PRO A 130 -5.47 7.13 5.53
CA PRO A 130 -4.51 8.16 5.16
C PRO A 130 -3.39 8.25 6.19
N ALA A 131 -2.14 8.36 5.74
CA ALA A 131 -1.04 8.67 6.66
C ALA A 131 -1.21 10.07 7.26
N ASP A 132 -0.55 10.32 8.36
CA ASP A 132 -0.61 11.63 9.01
C ASP A 132 0.19 12.67 8.23
N GLU A 133 1.25 12.22 7.51
CA GLU A 133 2.06 13.07 6.65
C GLU A 133 2.53 12.34 5.39
N TYR A 134 2.62 13.12 4.28
CA TYR A 134 3.17 12.67 3.00
C TYR A 134 4.28 13.63 2.56
N PRO A 135 5.49 13.57 3.18
CA PRO A 135 6.60 14.44 2.81
C PRO A 135 7.08 14.18 1.39
N ARG A 136 7.36 15.26 0.65
CA ARG A 136 7.99 15.20 -0.69
C ARG A 136 9.51 15.26 -0.54
N ALA A 137 10.22 14.37 -1.20
CA ALA A 137 11.68 14.30 -1.14
C ALA A 137 12.35 15.62 -1.58
N THR A 138 11.81 16.30 -2.61
CA THR A 138 12.30 17.62 -3.07
C THR A 138 12.29 18.69 -1.99
N ALA A 139 11.39 18.62 -1.02
CA ALA A 139 11.31 19.58 0.09
C ALA A 139 12.40 19.39 1.16
N TYR A 140 13.09 18.25 1.15
CA TYR A 140 14.09 17.89 2.17
C TYR A 140 15.53 17.87 1.66
N VAL A 141 15.79 18.28 0.41
CA VAL A 141 17.12 18.18 -0.20
C VAL A 141 18.19 18.95 0.60
N GLY A 142 17.87 20.13 1.13
CA GLY A 142 18.81 20.88 1.99
C GLY A 142 19.21 20.09 3.25
N GLN A 143 18.26 19.40 3.89
CA GLN A 143 18.53 18.53 5.04
C GLN A 143 19.32 17.28 4.64
N MET A 144 19.07 16.73 3.45
CA MET A 144 19.83 15.60 2.89
C MET A 144 21.29 15.96 2.66
N ILE A 145 21.57 17.17 2.13
CA ILE A 145 22.93 17.69 2.00
C ILE A 145 23.61 17.82 3.37
N GLY A 146 22.93 18.39 4.37
CA GLY A 146 23.46 18.51 5.74
C GLY A 146 23.72 17.15 6.40
N PHE A 147 22.85 16.17 6.15
CA PHE A 147 23.02 14.80 6.66
C PHE A 147 24.25 14.14 6.03
N ALA A 148 24.40 14.21 4.71
CA ALA A 148 25.54 13.66 4.00
C ALA A 148 26.86 14.33 4.40
N ALA A 149 26.86 15.66 4.59
CA ALA A 149 28.03 16.40 5.11
C ALA A 149 28.41 15.96 6.54
N THR A 150 27.43 15.63 7.37
CA THR A 150 27.70 15.09 8.73
C THR A 150 28.35 13.71 8.63
N LEU A 151 27.91 12.83 7.74
CA LEU A 151 28.52 11.52 7.50
C LEU A 151 29.97 11.67 6.98
N GLU A 152 30.20 12.65 6.10
CA GLU A 152 31.54 12.97 5.60
C GLU A 152 32.44 13.42 6.72
N ALA A 153 32.02 14.37 7.55
CA ALA A 153 32.76 14.84 8.70
C ALA A 153 33.11 13.74 9.74
N LYS A 154 32.20 12.72 9.83
CA LYS A 154 32.44 11.53 10.68
C LYS A 154 33.31 10.45 9.99
N GLY A 155 33.72 10.66 8.75
CA GLY A 155 34.62 9.76 8.01
C GLY A 155 33.95 8.50 7.45
N PHE A 156 32.62 8.47 7.27
CA PHE A 156 31.87 7.35 6.71
C PHE A 156 31.79 7.38 5.18
N THR A 157 32.36 8.38 4.54
CA THR A 157 32.18 8.58 3.10
C THR A 157 33.51 8.71 2.37
N TYR A 158 33.43 8.65 1.04
CA TYR A 158 34.50 9.03 0.12
C TYR A 158 33.87 9.62 -1.15
N GLN A 159 34.65 10.48 -1.82
CA GLN A 159 34.20 11.16 -3.04
C GLN A 159 34.76 10.47 -4.29
N LEU A 160 33.92 10.35 -5.32
CA LEU A 160 34.26 9.98 -6.68
C LEU A 160 33.84 11.11 -7.65
N PRO A 161 34.28 11.10 -8.89
CA PRO A 161 33.77 12.05 -9.90
C PRO A 161 32.23 11.99 -10.06
N SER A 162 31.62 10.81 -9.82
CA SER A 162 30.18 10.56 -9.91
C SER A 162 29.38 10.96 -8.65
N GLY A 163 30.05 11.35 -7.55
CA GLY A 163 29.36 11.80 -6.34
C GLY A 163 30.01 11.42 -5.02
N LEU A 164 29.26 11.59 -3.94
CA LEU A 164 29.65 11.18 -2.60
C LEU A 164 29.06 9.80 -2.28
N TYR A 165 29.90 8.89 -1.83
CA TYR A 165 29.54 7.50 -1.54
C TYR A 165 29.73 7.15 -0.07
N PHE A 166 28.80 6.37 0.48
CA PHE A 166 28.94 5.75 1.80
C PHE A 166 29.90 4.56 1.70
N ASP A 167 30.89 4.50 2.59
CA ASP A 167 31.86 3.41 2.73
C ASP A 167 31.30 2.34 3.66
N THR A 168 30.68 1.32 3.14
CA THR A 168 30.07 0.23 3.93
C THR A 168 31.06 -0.55 4.77
N ALA A 169 32.37 -0.45 4.47
CA ALA A 169 33.42 -1.02 5.32
C ALA A 169 33.52 -0.39 6.71
N LYS A 170 32.94 0.81 6.88
CA LYS A 170 32.97 1.53 8.15
C LYS A 170 31.86 1.10 9.11
N ASP A 171 30.87 0.37 8.62
CA ASP A 171 29.81 -0.21 9.43
C ASP A 171 30.03 -1.72 9.62
N PRO A 172 30.46 -2.18 10.81
CA PRO A 172 30.71 -3.58 11.08
C PRO A 172 29.44 -4.46 11.08
N ARG A 173 28.23 -3.82 11.17
CA ARG A 173 26.94 -4.51 11.14
C ARG A 173 26.24 -4.40 9.78
N TYR A 174 26.94 -3.85 8.77
CA TYR A 174 26.35 -3.70 7.44
C TYR A 174 25.86 -5.05 6.90
N GLY A 175 24.61 -5.09 6.43
CA GLY A 175 23.99 -6.28 5.88
C GLY A 175 23.28 -7.18 6.90
N GLU A 176 23.27 -6.86 8.19
CA GLU A 176 22.61 -7.66 9.24
C GLU A 176 21.14 -7.93 8.93
N LEU A 177 20.38 -6.93 8.50
CA LEU A 177 18.95 -7.07 8.14
C LEU A 177 18.73 -8.06 7.00
N ALA A 178 19.55 -8.01 5.97
CA ALA A 178 19.48 -8.90 4.80
C ALA A 178 20.21 -10.23 5.01
N GLN A 179 20.98 -10.38 6.11
CA GLN A 179 21.90 -11.51 6.33
C GLN A 179 22.90 -11.70 5.18
N LEU A 180 23.45 -10.59 4.70
CA LEU A 180 24.49 -10.60 3.70
C LEU A 180 25.76 -11.20 4.31
N HIS A 181 25.90 -12.52 4.26
CA HIS A 181 27.17 -13.17 4.53
C HIS A 181 28.14 -12.90 3.36
N ALA A 182 29.44 -12.96 3.64
CA ALA A 182 30.49 -12.70 2.63
C ALA A 182 30.33 -13.48 1.31
N GLU A 183 29.59 -14.59 1.32
CA GLU A 183 29.21 -15.39 0.15
C GLU A 183 27.96 -14.89 -0.58
N GLY A 184 27.02 -14.19 0.10
CA GLY A 184 25.78 -13.61 -0.44
C GLY A 184 26.01 -12.36 -1.30
N GLN A 185 27.24 -11.82 -1.35
CA GLN A 185 27.62 -10.74 -2.28
C GLN A 185 27.42 -11.08 -3.77
N ARG A 186 27.04 -12.33 -4.10
CA ARG A 186 26.74 -12.74 -5.47
C ARG A 186 25.42 -12.20 -6.00
N GLU A 187 24.45 -11.88 -5.15
CA GLU A 187 23.15 -11.31 -5.58
C GLU A 187 23.15 -9.78 -5.67
N ALA A 188 24.06 -9.09 -4.99
CA ALA A 188 24.39 -7.69 -5.28
C ALA A 188 25.00 -7.51 -6.70
N ALA A 189 25.10 -8.57 -7.48
CA ALA A 189 25.62 -8.59 -8.85
C ALA A 189 24.73 -7.86 -9.88
N ARG A 190 23.56 -7.35 -9.49
CA ARG A 190 22.70 -6.49 -10.33
C ARG A 190 23.06 -5.01 -10.26
N VAL A 191 23.96 -4.61 -9.35
CA VAL A 191 24.38 -3.21 -9.24
C VAL A 191 25.48 -2.96 -10.26
N GLU A 192 25.22 -2.04 -11.18
CA GLU A 192 26.20 -1.60 -12.20
C GLU A 192 27.52 -1.16 -11.54
N GLN A 193 28.64 -1.55 -12.14
CA GLN A 193 29.96 -1.21 -11.60
C GLN A 193 30.27 0.26 -11.87
N VAL A 194 30.10 1.11 -10.88
CA VAL A 194 30.60 2.49 -10.92
C VAL A 194 32.13 2.46 -10.77
N ALA A 195 32.81 3.07 -11.73
CA ALA A 195 34.28 3.14 -11.72
C ALA A 195 34.79 3.86 -10.47
N GLY A 196 35.72 3.22 -9.75
CA GLY A 196 36.32 3.75 -8.53
C GLY A 196 35.59 3.41 -7.23
N ARG A 197 34.41 2.77 -7.28
CA ARG A 197 33.73 2.27 -6.08
C ARG A 197 34.61 1.26 -5.36
N ARG A 198 34.80 1.42 -4.05
CA ARG A 198 35.65 0.56 -3.22
C ARG A 198 35.08 -0.82 -3.02
N ARG A 199 33.75 -0.90 -2.78
CA ARG A 199 32.99 -2.15 -2.61
C ARG A 199 31.71 -2.11 -3.43
N LYS A 200 31.20 -3.25 -3.84
CA LYS A 200 29.92 -3.36 -4.57
C LYS A 200 28.72 -2.89 -3.73
N THR A 201 28.86 -3.01 -2.41
CA THR A 201 27.84 -2.62 -1.42
C THR A 201 27.82 -1.13 -1.12
N ASP A 202 28.89 -0.37 -1.47
CA ASP A 202 28.90 1.06 -1.26
C ASP A 202 27.83 1.72 -2.14
N PHE A 203 27.20 2.76 -1.63
CA PHE A 203 26.06 3.40 -2.31
C PHE A 203 26.21 4.93 -2.30
N ALA A 204 25.58 5.57 -3.28
CA ALA A 204 25.62 7.01 -3.42
C ALA A 204 24.75 7.71 -2.37
N LEU A 205 25.31 8.67 -1.65
CA LEU A 205 24.58 9.66 -0.85
C LEU A 205 24.25 10.89 -1.69
N TRP A 206 25.13 11.26 -2.62
CA TRP A 206 24.94 12.34 -3.57
C TRP A 206 25.43 11.90 -4.94
N ARG A 207 24.63 12.14 -5.98
CA ARG A 207 24.96 11.84 -7.38
C ARG A 207 25.25 13.11 -8.10
N THR A 208 26.53 13.37 -8.38
CA THR A 208 27.01 14.55 -9.12
C THR A 208 26.63 14.41 -10.61
N GLU A 209 26.30 15.52 -11.26
CA GLU A 209 26.04 15.59 -12.69
C GLU A 209 27.25 15.11 -13.51
N GLU A 210 26.99 14.29 -14.53
CA GLU A 210 27.99 13.91 -15.50
C GLU A 210 28.37 15.11 -16.39
N PRO A 211 29.65 15.27 -16.76
CA PRO A 211 30.05 16.31 -17.70
C PRO A 211 29.25 16.27 -18.99
N GLY A 212 28.61 17.37 -19.35
CA GLY A 212 27.81 17.48 -20.56
C GLY A 212 26.35 17.04 -20.44
N ARG A 213 25.95 16.47 -19.33
CA ARG A 213 24.54 16.06 -19.07
C ARG A 213 23.95 16.84 -17.92
N ARG A 214 23.12 17.84 -18.24
CA ARG A 214 22.44 18.68 -17.24
C ARG A 214 21.11 18.03 -16.83
N ARG A 215 20.93 17.76 -15.53
CA ARG A 215 19.66 17.31 -14.96
C ARG A 215 18.64 18.46 -14.90
N VAL A 216 17.36 18.11 -15.00
CA VAL A 216 16.26 19.05 -14.74
C VAL A 216 16.12 19.29 -13.24
N LEU A 217 16.10 18.20 -12.44
CA LEU A 217 16.10 18.26 -10.99
C LEU A 217 17.53 18.15 -10.48
N ARG A 218 18.08 19.30 -10.04
CA ARG A 218 19.43 19.38 -9.52
C ARG A 218 19.58 20.48 -8.48
N TRP A 219 20.46 20.26 -7.56
CA TRP A 219 20.77 21.17 -6.47
C TRP A 219 22.27 21.38 -6.37
N ASP A 220 22.67 22.56 -5.92
CA ASP A 220 24.06 22.84 -5.59
C ASP A 220 24.41 22.19 -4.26
N SER A 221 25.62 21.60 -4.17
CA SER A 221 26.11 20.92 -2.98
C SER A 221 27.63 21.05 -2.86
N PRO A 222 28.22 20.72 -1.69
CA PRO A 222 29.69 20.66 -1.53
C PRO A 222 30.39 19.72 -2.52
N TRP A 223 29.67 18.75 -3.08
CA TRP A 223 30.19 17.75 -4.02
C TRP A 223 29.85 18.08 -5.48
N GLY A 224 29.35 19.29 -5.74
CA GLY A 224 28.94 19.79 -7.05
C GLY A 224 27.43 19.66 -7.28
N TRP A 225 27.00 20.18 -8.44
CA TRP A 225 25.61 20.09 -8.89
C TRP A 225 25.18 18.62 -9.05
N GLY A 226 24.00 18.27 -8.52
CA GLY A 226 23.54 16.89 -8.54
C GLY A 226 22.20 16.69 -7.84
N ALA A 227 21.95 15.43 -7.43
CA ALA A 227 20.74 15.01 -6.73
C ALA A 227 21.07 14.02 -5.61
N PRO A 228 20.22 13.91 -4.57
CA PRO A 228 20.43 12.95 -3.49
C PRO A 228 20.38 11.51 -3.98
N GLY A 229 21.06 10.62 -3.26
CA GLY A 229 20.91 9.17 -3.44
C GLY A 229 19.58 8.68 -2.87
N TRP A 230 19.06 7.63 -3.45
CA TRP A 230 17.72 7.09 -3.14
C TRP A 230 17.52 6.73 -1.65
N HIS A 231 18.54 6.17 -1.01
CA HIS A 231 18.43 5.72 0.39
C HIS A 231 18.41 6.89 1.39
N LEU A 232 18.99 8.03 1.01
CA LEU A 232 19.12 9.21 1.86
C LEU A 232 17.77 9.86 2.19
N GLU A 233 16.83 9.78 1.27
CA GLU A 233 15.52 10.42 1.40
C GLU A 233 14.75 9.92 2.61
N CYS A 234 14.58 8.60 2.72
CA CYS A 234 13.80 7.97 3.79
C CYS A 234 14.45 8.18 5.15
N SER A 235 15.78 8.10 5.25
CA SER A 235 16.51 8.38 6.49
C SER A 235 16.28 9.81 6.98
N VAL A 236 16.41 10.79 6.09
CA VAL A 236 16.28 12.20 6.45
C VAL A 236 14.84 12.57 6.80
N MET A 237 13.88 12.16 5.99
CA MET A 237 12.46 12.49 6.21
C MET A 237 11.92 11.82 7.47
N SER A 238 12.27 10.54 7.72
CA SER A 238 11.82 9.85 8.93
C SER A 238 12.42 10.45 10.20
N ILE A 239 13.72 10.75 10.22
CA ILE A 239 14.36 11.40 11.36
C ILE A 239 13.76 12.80 11.62
N ALA A 240 13.51 13.57 10.57
CA ALA A 240 12.91 14.91 10.70
C ALA A 240 11.51 14.88 11.29
N LEU A 241 10.69 13.89 10.92
CA LEU A 241 9.27 13.83 11.27
C LEU A 241 8.97 12.94 12.48
N LEU A 242 9.71 11.84 12.65
CA LEU A 242 9.49 10.88 13.72
C LEU A 242 10.56 10.95 14.82
N GLY A 243 11.62 11.73 14.59
CA GLY A 243 12.76 11.85 15.52
C GLY A 243 13.85 10.81 15.27
N PRO A 244 14.94 10.87 16.05
CA PRO A 244 16.16 10.09 15.83
C PRO A 244 15.96 8.57 15.98
N HIS A 245 14.98 8.16 16.76
CA HIS A 245 14.60 6.76 16.94
C HIS A 245 13.08 6.64 16.90
N PHE A 246 12.58 5.63 16.17
CA PHE A 246 11.15 5.38 16.07
C PHE A 246 10.84 3.87 16.03
N ASP A 247 9.56 3.52 16.05
CA ASP A 247 9.14 2.17 16.38
C ASP A 247 9.13 1.24 15.17
N ILE A 248 8.53 1.64 14.04
CA ILE A 248 8.22 0.73 12.94
C ILE A 248 8.64 1.32 11.60
N HIS A 249 9.39 0.56 10.82
CA HIS A 249 9.62 0.83 9.39
C HIS A 249 9.07 -0.32 8.55
N THR A 250 8.28 -0.01 7.50
CA THR A 250 7.66 -1.02 6.64
C THR A 250 8.06 -0.87 5.17
N GLY A 251 8.11 -1.99 4.46
CA GLY A 251 8.33 -2.05 3.02
C GLY A 251 8.10 -3.45 2.46
N GLY A 252 8.34 -3.64 1.17
CA GLY A 252 8.42 -4.98 0.56
C GLY A 252 9.74 -5.69 0.91
N VAL A 253 9.78 -7.00 0.72
CA VAL A 253 11.04 -7.78 0.92
C VAL A 253 12.17 -7.34 0.00
N ASP A 254 11.86 -6.75 -1.15
CA ASP A 254 12.83 -6.12 -2.06
C ASP A 254 13.59 -4.96 -1.40
N HIS A 255 12.92 -4.16 -0.58
CA HIS A 255 13.55 -3.10 0.20
C HIS A 255 14.49 -3.65 1.27
N ARG A 256 14.16 -4.78 1.88
CA ARG A 256 14.97 -5.41 2.92
C ARG A 256 16.40 -5.71 2.45
N GLU A 257 16.53 -6.20 1.22
CA GLU A 257 17.81 -6.69 0.68
C GLU A 257 18.78 -5.55 0.29
N LEU A 258 18.28 -4.35 0.00
CA LEU A 258 19.11 -3.25 -0.50
C LEU A 258 18.78 -1.91 0.18
N HIS A 259 17.54 -1.44 0.08
CA HIS A 259 17.15 -0.09 0.48
C HIS A 259 17.27 0.11 2.00
N HIS A 260 16.62 -0.75 2.78
CA HIS A 260 16.61 -0.64 4.23
C HIS A 260 17.96 -0.96 4.88
N VAL A 261 18.76 -1.86 4.30
CA VAL A 261 20.15 -2.10 4.76
C VAL A 261 20.98 -0.83 4.67
N ASN A 262 20.85 -0.09 3.57
CA ASN A 262 21.57 1.16 3.35
C ASN A 262 21.05 2.28 4.25
N GLU A 263 19.75 2.33 4.48
CA GLU A 263 19.16 3.30 5.43
C GLU A 263 19.64 3.08 6.86
N ILE A 264 19.71 1.82 7.33
CA ILE A 264 20.26 1.48 8.66
C ILE A 264 21.69 2.00 8.78
N ALA A 265 22.55 1.62 7.83
CA ALA A 265 23.97 1.97 7.87
C ALA A 265 24.18 3.49 7.94
N GLN A 266 23.54 4.26 7.07
CA GLN A 266 23.71 5.71 7.04
C GLN A 266 23.04 6.41 8.24
N SER A 267 21.87 5.95 8.70
CA SER A 267 21.14 6.58 9.81
C SER A 267 21.83 6.33 11.14
N GLU A 268 22.27 5.10 11.42
CA GLU A 268 22.98 4.79 12.67
C GLU A 268 24.36 5.44 12.71
N ALA A 269 25.07 5.52 11.57
CA ALA A 269 26.32 6.28 11.47
C ALA A 269 26.09 7.78 11.69
N TYR A 270 25.01 8.36 11.15
CA TYR A 270 24.62 9.74 11.35
C TYR A 270 24.32 10.04 12.83
N LEU A 271 23.52 9.21 13.48
CA LEU A 271 23.16 9.37 14.90
C LEU A 271 24.38 9.15 15.80
N GLY A 272 25.11 8.07 15.63
CA GLY A 272 26.36 7.78 16.33
C GLY A 272 26.24 7.55 17.84
N ASP A 273 25.04 7.26 18.35
CA ASP A 273 24.75 7.01 19.75
C ASP A 273 24.71 5.52 20.14
N GLY A 274 24.92 4.64 19.17
CA GLY A 274 24.97 3.19 19.35
C GLY A 274 23.64 2.52 19.58
N LYS A 275 22.52 3.23 19.40
CA LYS A 275 21.17 2.68 19.53
C LYS A 275 20.60 2.32 18.15
N PRO A 276 19.71 1.33 18.06
CA PRO A 276 18.97 1.06 16.82
C PRO A 276 18.20 2.30 16.37
N TRP A 277 18.30 2.66 15.10
CA TRP A 277 17.52 3.74 14.50
C TRP A 277 16.03 3.40 14.48
N VAL A 278 15.69 2.18 14.03
CA VAL A 278 14.32 1.65 14.01
C VAL A 278 14.26 0.37 14.82
N ARG A 279 13.19 0.22 15.62
CA ARG A 279 13.03 -0.94 16.49
C ARG A 279 12.48 -2.16 15.77
N PHE A 280 11.45 -1.99 14.93
CA PHE A 280 10.80 -3.06 14.18
C PHE A 280 10.88 -2.82 12.68
N TRP A 281 11.46 -3.76 11.97
CA TRP A 281 11.53 -3.81 10.53
C TRP A 281 10.51 -4.84 10.02
N LEU A 282 9.46 -4.36 9.34
CA LEU A 282 8.36 -5.20 8.91
C LEU A 282 8.30 -5.25 7.38
N HIS A 283 8.30 -6.45 6.79
CA HIS A 283 8.32 -6.64 5.35
C HIS A 283 7.22 -7.60 4.89
N ASN A 284 6.50 -7.21 3.84
CA ASN A 284 5.59 -8.11 3.15
C ASN A 284 6.29 -8.83 1.99
N GLU A 285 5.84 -10.05 1.72
CA GLU A 285 6.30 -10.86 0.60
C GLU A 285 5.74 -10.40 -0.75
N PHE A 286 6.33 -10.88 -1.84
CA PHE A 286 5.97 -10.54 -3.20
C PHE A 286 4.54 -10.98 -3.57
N LEU A 287 3.90 -10.16 -4.38
CA LEU A 287 2.78 -10.56 -5.22
C LEU A 287 3.35 -11.09 -6.54
N GLN A 288 3.23 -12.39 -6.77
CA GLN A 288 3.67 -13.00 -8.01
C GLN A 288 2.58 -12.78 -9.07
N LEU A 289 2.94 -12.06 -10.12
CA LEU A 289 2.09 -11.84 -11.26
C LEU A 289 2.38 -12.95 -12.27
N GLY A 290 1.54 -13.98 -12.30
CA GLY A 290 1.68 -15.10 -13.23
C GLY A 290 1.68 -14.65 -14.70
N ALA A 291 2.05 -15.56 -15.61
CA ALA A 291 2.10 -15.31 -17.05
C ALA A 291 0.70 -15.16 -17.72
N GLU A 292 -0.33 -14.82 -16.97
CA GLU A 292 -1.71 -14.71 -17.44
C GLU A 292 -1.94 -13.52 -18.38
N LYS A 293 -3.03 -13.63 -19.16
CA LYS A 293 -3.41 -12.73 -20.26
C LYS A 293 -3.49 -11.25 -19.81
N MET A 294 -3.92 -11.01 -18.55
CA MET A 294 -4.05 -9.67 -17.96
C MET A 294 -2.70 -8.94 -17.80
N ALA A 295 -1.63 -9.66 -17.49
CA ALA A 295 -0.28 -9.09 -17.39
C ALA A 295 0.33 -8.75 -18.76
N LYS A 296 -0.13 -9.40 -19.83
CA LYS A 296 0.39 -9.23 -21.20
C LYS A 296 -0.35 -8.14 -21.99
N SER A 297 -1.66 -7.93 -21.74
CA SER A 297 -2.46 -6.93 -22.46
C SER A 297 -2.17 -5.49 -22.06
N ALA A 298 -1.65 -5.26 -20.84
CA ALA A 298 -1.37 -3.92 -20.33
C ALA A 298 0.01 -3.37 -20.71
N GLY A 299 0.85 -4.14 -21.42
CA GLY A 299 2.22 -3.70 -21.77
C GLY A 299 3.15 -3.46 -20.58
N GLY A 300 2.77 -3.91 -19.36
CA GLY A 300 3.50 -3.74 -18.09
C GLY A 300 2.83 -4.51 -16.95
N ALA A 301 3.25 -4.25 -15.71
CA ALA A 301 2.60 -4.86 -14.54
C ALA A 301 1.18 -4.29 -14.35
N PRO A 302 0.15 -5.12 -14.05
CA PRO A 302 -1.24 -4.72 -13.94
C PRO A 302 -1.46 -3.72 -12.78
N ARG A 303 -2.38 -2.77 -12.99
CA ARG A 303 -2.76 -1.70 -12.06
C ARG A 303 -4.15 -1.96 -11.47
N LEU A 304 -4.50 -1.23 -10.41
CA LEU A 304 -5.84 -1.32 -9.84
C LEU A 304 -6.94 -0.92 -10.84
N ALA A 305 -6.67 0.09 -11.66
CA ALA A 305 -7.59 0.52 -12.72
C ALA A 305 -7.88 -0.59 -13.76
N ASP A 306 -6.91 -1.45 -14.05
CA ASP A 306 -7.09 -2.56 -14.99
C ASP A 306 -8.07 -3.60 -14.41
N LEU A 307 -8.05 -3.81 -13.07
CA LEU A 307 -9.03 -4.67 -12.40
C LEU A 307 -10.44 -4.06 -12.43
N THR A 308 -10.55 -2.76 -12.17
CA THR A 308 -11.88 -2.10 -12.21
C THR A 308 -12.47 -2.08 -13.61
N THR A 309 -11.64 -1.90 -14.63
CA THR A 309 -12.04 -2.01 -16.03
C THR A 309 -12.53 -3.43 -16.38
N ALA A 310 -11.89 -4.45 -15.79
CA ALA A 310 -12.31 -5.85 -15.94
C ALA A 310 -13.51 -6.24 -15.03
N GLY A 311 -14.17 -5.29 -14.38
CA GLY A 311 -15.37 -5.50 -13.58
C GLY A 311 -15.13 -5.96 -12.13
N TYR A 312 -13.89 -5.92 -11.64
CA TYR A 312 -13.59 -6.25 -10.25
C TYR A 312 -13.68 -5.02 -9.35
N HIS A 313 -14.32 -5.17 -8.21
CA HIS A 313 -14.33 -4.11 -7.20
C HIS A 313 -12.98 -4.03 -6.46
N PRO A 314 -12.43 -2.84 -6.16
CA PRO A 314 -11.15 -2.70 -5.43
C PRO A 314 -11.09 -3.47 -4.12
N MET A 315 -12.21 -3.59 -3.40
CA MET A 315 -12.30 -4.37 -2.17
C MET A 315 -12.14 -5.88 -2.40
N ALA A 316 -12.42 -6.41 -3.60
CA ALA A 316 -12.12 -7.80 -3.92
C ALA A 316 -10.61 -8.05 -3.98
N PHE A 317 -9.86 -7.12 -4.58
CA PHE A 317 -8.40 -7.19 -4.56
C PHE A 317 -7.85 -7.03 -3.13
N ARG A 318 -8.40 -6.10 -2.34
CA ARG A 318 -8.03 -5.99 -0.92
C ARG A 318 -8.31 -7.29 -0.16
N LEU A 319 -9.48 -7.90 -0.34
CA LEU A 319 -9.83 -9.18 0.28
C LEU A 319 -8.90 -10.31 -0.16
N PHE A 320 -8.54 -10.36 -1.45
CA PHE A 320 -7.56 -11.32 -1.97
C PHE A 320 -6.22 -11.18 -1.23
N LEU A 321 -5.70 -9.96 -1.08
CA LEU A 321 -4.45 -9.72 -0.36
C LEU A 321 -4.53 -10.14 1.11
N LEU A 322 -5.65 -9.85 1.79
CA LEU A 322 -5.88 -10.18 3.19
C LEU A 322 -6.21 -11.67 3.40
N GLY A 323 -6.55 -12.40 2.34
CA GLY A 323 -6.76 -13.84 2.33
C GLY A 323 -5.49 -14.66 2.50
N GLY A 324 -4.32 -14.04 2.31
CA GLY A 324 -3.01 -14.63 2.59
C GLY A 324 -2.28 -13.91 3.73
N HIS A 325 -1.39 -14.63 4.41
CA HIS A 325 -0.52 -14.00 5.40
C HIS A 325 0.47 -13.05 4.68
N TYR A 326 0.74 -11.87 5.25
CA TYR A 326 1.59 -10.85 4.59
C TYR A 326 3.02 -11.34 4.29
N ARG A 327 3.56 -12.28 5.08
CA ARG A 327 4.88 -12.90 4.89
C ARG A 327 4.88 -14.10 3.93
N SER A 328 3.74 -14.48 3.37
CA SER A 328 3.65 -15.54 2.36
C SER A 328 3.59 -14.93 0.97
N GLN A 329 4.27 -15.53 0.01
CA GLN A 329 4.07 -15.17 -1.39
C GLN A 329 2.61 -15.43 -1.80
N LEU A 330 2.07 -14.56 -2.63
CA LEU A 330 0.73 -14.72 -3.19
C LEU A 330 0.81 -14.76 -4.70
N ASP A 331 0.20 -15.78 -5.29
CA ASP A 331 0.06 -15.88 -6.74
C ASP A 331 -1.22 -15.15 -7.16
N PHE A 332 -1.06 -14.05 -7.89
CA PHE A 332 -2.17 -13.33 -8.46
C PHE A 332 -2.63 -14.04 -9.74
N THR A 333 -3.85 -14.56 -9.70
CA THR A 333 -4.53 -15.16 -10.83
C THR A 333 -5.96 -14.64 -10.92
N THR A 334 -6.55 -14.65 -12.12
CA THR A 334 -7.95 -14.29 -12.33
C THR A 334 -8.86 -15.15 -11.46
N ALA A 335 -8.63 -16.47 -11.41
CA ALA A 335 -9.41 -17.38 -10.58
C ALA A 335 -9.34 -17.06 -9.07
N ALA A 336 -8.18 -16.63 -8.56
CA ALA A 336 -8.04 -16.22 -7.16
C ALA A 336 -8.80 -14.91 -6.88
N LEU A 337 -8.79 -13.98 -7.83
CA LEU A 337 -9.54 -12.73 -7.73
C LEU A 337 -11.06 -12.97 -7.84
N ASP A 338 -11.52 -13.85 -8.73
CA ASP A 338 -12.92 -14.29 -8.83
C ASP A 338 -13.42 -14.88 -7.51
N ALA A 339 -12.61 -15.75 -6.89
CA ALA A 339 -12.92 -16.34 -5.60
C ALA A 339 -13.02 -15.28 -4.49
N ALA A 340 -12.15 -14.28 -4.51
CA ALA A 340 -12.18 -13.15 -3.58
C ALA A 340 -13.43 -12.27 -3.79
N GLN A 341 -13.78 -11.93 -5.02
CA GLN A 341 -15.00 -11.19 -5.37
C GLN A 341 -16.26 -11.95 -4.94
N ALA A 342 -16.35 -13.25 -5.24
CA ALA A 342 -17.45 -14.09 -4.81
C ALA A 342 -17.55 -14.19 -3.26
N THR A 343 -16.42 -14.21 -2.58
CA THR A 343 -16.38 -14.21 -1.10
C THR A 343 -16.87 -12.88 -0.54
N LEU A 344 -16.40 -11.76 -1.11
CA LEU A 344 -16.84 -10.42 -0.72
C LEU A 344 -18.36 -10.24 -0.91
N ARG A 345 -18.91 -10.68 -2.04
CA ARG A 345 -20.37 -10.67 -2.27
C ARG A 345 -21.13 -11.43 -1.18
N ARG A 346 -20.67 -12.64 -0.82
CA ARG A 346 -21.31 -13.42 0.25
C ARG A 346 -21.23 -12.73 1.60
N LEU A 347 -20.11 -12.09 1.90
CA LEU A 347 -19.95 -11.32 3.16
C LEU A 347 -20.89 -10.12 3.18
N VAL A 348 -20.92 -9.32 2.12
CA VAL A 348 -21.77 -8.13 2.03
C VAL A 348 -23.25 -8.51 2.09
N ALA A 349 -23.67 -9.54 1.35
CA ALA A 349 -25.06 -10.03 1.39
C ALA A 349 -25.50 -10.50 2.80
N ARG A 350 -24.57 -11.07 3.60
CA ARG A 350 -24.85 -11.47 4.99
C ARG A 350 -24.88 -10.28 5.95
N VAL A 351 -24.03 -9.28 5.71
CA VAL A 351 -23.93 -8.10 6.58
C VAL A 351 -25.02 -7.06 6.29
N GLN A 352 -25.53 -7.00 5.05
CA GLN A 352 -26.54 -6.04 4.65
C GLN A 352 -27.80 -6.01 5.57
N PRO A 353 -28.41 -7.16 5.93
CA PRO A 353 -29.54 -7.17 6.86
C PRO A 353 -29.18 -6.63 8.26
N LEU A 354 -27.95 -6.86 8.71
CA LEU A 354 -27.46 -6.39 10.01
C LEU A 354 -27.37 -4.86 10.06
N ARG A 355 -27.01 -4.20 8.94
CA ARG A 355 -26.98 -2.73 8.84
C ARG A 355 -28.37 -2.09 8.98
N SER A 356 -29.41 -2.80 8.58
CA SER A 356 -30.78 -2.33 8.69
C SER A 356 -31.38 -2.51 10.08
N ALA A 357 -30.76 -3.31 10.93
CA ALA A 357 -31.24 -3.63 12.27
C ALA A 357 -30.96 -2.51 13.29
N GLY A 358 -29.96 -1.65 13.04
CA GLY A 358 -29.57 -0.54 13.93
C GLY A 358 -28.38 0.24 13.40
N PRO A 359 -27.94 1.29 14.12
CA PRO A 359 -26.75 2.05 13.78
C PRO A 359 -25.51 1.12 13.69
N TRP A 360 -24.66 1.35 12.68
CA TRP A 360 -23.40 0.60 12.58
C TRP A 360 -22.48 0.91 13.75
N PRO A 361 -22.01 -0.08 14.52
CA PRO A 361 -21.22 0.16 15.72
C PRO A 361 -19.85 0.77 15.41
N ALA A 362 -19.40 1.70 16.25
CA ALA A 362 -18.01 2.15 16.23
C ALA A 362 -17.15 1.10 16.93
N ALA A 363 -16.43 0.28 16.18
CA ALA A 363 -15.61 -0.84 16.68
C ALA A 363 -14.14 -0.68 16.29
N ASP A 364 -13.61 0.54 16.30
CA ASP A 364 -12.25 0.86 15.86
C ASP A 364 -11.15 0.35 16.80
N THR A 365 -11.52 0.04 18.04
CA THR A 365 -10.64 -0.53 19.06
C THR A 365 -11.24 -1.78 19.68
N LEU A 366 -10.40 -2.64 20.24
CA LEU A 366 -10.85 -3.84 20.97
C LEU A 366 -11.83 -3.48 22.10
N THR A 367 -11.56 -2.39 22.82
CA THR A 367 -12.43 -1.95 23.92
C THR A 367 -13.81 -1.59 23.40
N ALA A 368 -13.92 -0.76 22.36
CA ALA A 368 -15.18 -0.37 21.77
C ALA A 368 -15.94 -1.58 21.19
N ALA A 369 -15.24 -2.49 20.50
CA ALA A 369 -15.83 -3.71 19.98
C ALA A 369 -16.35 -4.64 21.10
N ALA A 370 -15.62 -4.75 22.21
CA ALA A 370 -16.02 -5.54 23.37
C ALA A 370 -17.27 -4.98 24.08
N GLU A 371 -17.43 -3.65 24.13
CA GLU A 371 -18.63 -2.98 24.65
C GLU A 371 -19.88 -3.38 23.84
N HIS A 372 -19.75 -3.43 22.51
CA HIS A 372 -20.86 -3.84 21.63
C HIS A 372 -21.15 -5.34 21.66
N ALA A 373 -20.15 -6.18 21.94
CA ALA A 373 -20.33 -7.63 22.12
C ALA A 373 -20.75 -8.00 23.57
N ALA A 374 -20.83 -7.01 24.47
CA ALA A 374 -21.18 -7.24 25.86
C ALA A 374 -22.60 -7.82 25.97
N GLY A 375 -22.75 -8.90 26.74
CA GLY A 375 -24.05 -9.59 26.91
C GLY A 375 -24.27 -10.76 25.94
N ASP A 376 -23.43 -10.94 24.92
CA ASP A 376 -23.41 -12.11 24.02
C ASP A 376 -22.12 -12.92 24.19
N PRO A 377 -22.12 -13.98 25.01
CA PRO A 377 -20.91 -14.77 25.26
C PRO A 377 -20.34 -15.48 24.02
N ALA A 378 -21.17 -15.75 23.01
CA ALA A 378 -20.70 -16.35 21.76
C ALA A 378 -20.02 -15.28 20.89
N ALA A 379 -20.57 -14.08 20.81
CA ALA A 379 -19.92 -12.94 20.15
C ALA A 379 -18.59 -12.56 20.83
N ALA A 380 -18.56 -12.54 22.18
CA ALA A 380 -17.33 -12.25 22.92
C ALA A 380 -16.21 -13.25 22.62
N ARG A 381 -16.53 -14.56 22.49
CA ARG A 381 -15.53 -15.58 22.08
C ARG A 381 -15.03 -15.39 20.65
N ALA A 382 -15.93 -15.04 19.72
CA ALA A 382 -15.53 -14.77 18.34
C ALA A 382 -14.66 -13.51 18.24
N LEU A 383 -14.96 -12.47 19.02
CA LEU A 383 -14.13 -11.27 19.14
C LEU A 383 -12.74 -11.58 19.70
N ASP A 384 -12.63 -12.41 20.73
CA ASP A 384 -11.36 -12.86 21.28
C ASP A 384 -10.51 -13.61 20.24
N GLN A 385 -11.14 -14.45 19.40
CA GLN A 385 -10.45 -15.12 18.29
C GLN A 385 -9.91 -14.11 17.24
N MET A 386 -10.67 -13.06 16.92
CA MET A 386 -10.21 -12.01 16.01
C MET A 386 -9.05 -11.23 16.62
N ASP A 387 -9.13 -10.91 17.92
CA ASP A 387 -8.05 -10.24 18.63
C ASP A 387 -6.79 -11.10 18.73
N ALA A 388 -6.94 -12.38 19.04
CA ALA A 388 -5.83 -13.35 19.03
C ALA A 388 -5.17 -13.44 17.65
N ALA A 389 -5.97 -13.44 16.57
CA ALA A 389 -5.48 -13.53 15.20
C ALA A 389 -4.67 -12.29 14.79
N ILE A 390 -5.19 -11.07 15.02
CA ILE A 390 -4.45 -9.84 14.67
C ILE A 390 -3.20 -9.67 15.53
N SER A 391 -3.25 -10.13 16.78
CA SER A 391 -2.13 -10.07 17.73
C SER A 391 -1.03 -11.07 17.40
N ALA A 392 -1.34 -12.14 16.68
CA ALA A 392 -0.41 -13.17 16.25
C ALA A 392 0.16 -12.84 14.85
N ASP A 393 0.98 -11.83 14.79
CA ASP A 393 1.68 -11.42 13.56
C ASP A 393 0.72 -11.09 12.40
N LEU A 394 -0.34 -10.33 12.70
CA LEU A 394 -1.28 -9.78 11.71
C LEU A 394 -1.96 -10.87 10.87
N ASN A 395 -2.44 -11.94 11.48
CA ASN A 395 -3.03 -13.08 10.78
C ASN A 395 -4.46 -12.78 10.28
N THR A 396 -4.56 -11.97 9.22
CA THR A 396 -5.83 -11.56 8.59
C THR A 396 -6.66 -12.72 8.05
N PRO A 397 -6.08 -13.83 7.50
CA PRO A 397 -6.87 -14.99 7.10
C PRO A 397 -7.70 -15.59 8.24
N ARG A 398 -7.15 -15.63 9.47
CA ARG A 398 -7.89 -16.13 10.63
C ARG A 398 -9.01 -15.19 11.08
N ILE A 399 -8.84 -13.87 10.89
CA ILE A 399 -9.92 -12.92 11.16
C ILE A 399 -11.07 -13.13 10.18
N LEU A 400 -10.76 -13.34 8.90
CA LEU A 400 -11.77 -13.64 7.88
C LEU A 400 -12.53 -14.93 8.19
N ALA A 401 -11.82 -15.97 8.61
CA ALA A 401 -12.45 -17.24 9.03
C ALA A 401 -13.37 -17.04 10.24
N ALA A 402 -12.87 -16.38 11.30
CA ALA A 402 -13.65 -16.09 12.51
C ALA A 402 -14.93 -15.28 12.21
N LEU A 403 -14.84 -14.28 11.32
CA LEU A 403 -16.00 -13.51 10.86
C LEU A 403 -17.01 -14.41 10.13
N GLN A 404 -16.55 -15.23 9.19
CA GLN A 404 -17.44 -16.10 8.41
C GLN A 404 -18.15 -17.14 9.28
N ASP A 405 -17.47 -17.68 10.28
CA ASP A 405 -18.05 -18.62 11.24
C ASP A 405 -19.05 -17.91 12.15
N ALA A 406 -18.70 -16.74 12.68
CA ALA A 406 -19.59 -15.94 13.52
C ALA A 406 -20.90 -15.54 12.82
N LEU A 407 -20.84 -15.15 11.54
CA LEU A 407 -22.02 -14.82 10.76
C LEU A 407 -22.92 -16.03 10.43
N ARG A 408 -22.48 -17.26 10.73
CA ARG A 408 -23.26 -18.50 10.54
C ARG A 408 -23.72 -19.10 11.85
N ASP A 409 -23.13 -18.68 12.97
CA ASP A 409 -23.42 -19.27 14.28
C ASP A 409 -24.79 -18.80 14.80
N PRO A 410 -25.77 -19.70 14.93
CA PRO A 410 -27.08 -19.33 15.46
C PRO A 410 -27.08 -18.98 16.95
N ALA A 411 -26.00 -19.27 17.68
CA ALA A 411 -25.84 -18.89 19.08
C ALA A 411 -25.46 -17.39 19.24
N ILE A 412 -25.05 -16.72 18.18
CA ILE A 412 -24.72 -15.29 18.18
C ILE A 412 -25.96 -14.48 17.78
N THR A 413 -26.33 -13.54 18.63
CA THR A 413 -27.44 -12.61 18.36
C THR A 413 -27.17 -11.73 17.14
N LEU A 414 -28.22 -11.15 16.53
CA LEU A 414 -28.06 -10.23 15.42
C LEU A 414 -27.18 -9.02 15.79
N ASP A 415 -27.34 -8.47 16.99
CA ASP A 415 -26.50 -7.37 17.51
C ASP A 415 -25.05 -7.83 17.68
N GLY A 416 -24.83 -9.06 18.17
CA GLY A 416 -23.52 -9.67 18.26
C GLY A 416 -22.87 -9.86 16.89
N GLN A 417 -23.62 -10.34 15.89
CA GLN A 417 -23.13 -10.47 14.51
C GLN A 417 -22.80 -9.12 13.90
N GLN A 418 -23.60 -8.08 14.17
CA GLN A 418 -23.33 -6.71 13.70
C GLN A 418 -22.05 -6.16 14.34
N ALA A 419 -21.87 -6.34 15.65
CA ALA A 419 -20.66 -5.94 16.37
C ALA A 419 -19.40 -6.62 15.81
N LEU A 420 -19.46 -7.93 15.54
CA LEU A 420 -18.36 -8.69 14.97
C LEU A 420 -18.05 -8.30 13.52
N ALA A 421 -19.07 -8.00 12.72
CA ALA A 421 -18.89 -7.49 11.36
C ALA A 421 -18.21 -6.12 11.38
N ALA A 422 -18.57 -5.24 12.31
CA ALA A 422 -17.94 -3.93 12.47
C ALA A 422 -16.49 -4.06 12.98
N ALA A 423 -16.22 -4.95 13.94
CA ALA A 423 -14.87 -5.25 14.43
C ALA A 423 -13.97 -5.79 13.31
N ALA A 424 -14.46 -6.74 12.53
CA ALA A 424 -13.73 -7.26 11.38
C ALA A 424 -13.51 -6.18 10.30
N ASP A 425 -14.48 -5.30 10.06
CA ASP A 425 -14.32 -4.19 9.11
C ASP A 425 -13.28 -3.17 9.59
N ALA A 426 -13.22 -2.88 10.88
CA ALA A 426 -12.18 -2.03 11.46
C ALA A 426 -10.77 -2.61 11.23
N LEU A 427 -10.60 -3.93 11.41
CA LEU A 427 -9.34 -4.65 11.23
C LEU A 427 -8.95 -4.84 9.77
N LEU A 428 -9.93 -5.18 8.92
CA LEU A 428 -9.69 -5.58 7.52
C LEU A 428 -9.92 -4.45 6.51
N GLY A 429 -10.72 -3.43 6.86
CA GLY A 429 -11.02 -2.29 6.02
C GLY A 429 -11.79 -2.64 4.74
N LEU A 430 -12.71 -3.60 4.79
CA LEU A 430 -13.46 -4.10 3.64
C LEU A 430 -14.72 -3.29 3.31
N ARG A 431 -14.98 -2.22 4.06
CA ARG A 431 -16.19 -1.38 3.91
C ARG A 431 -17.51 -2.15 4.11
N LEU A 432 -17.50 -3.18 4.96
CA LEU A 432 -18.69 -4.01 5.20
C LEU A 432 -19.89 -3.19 5.73
N GLY A 433 -19.61 -2.11 6.43
CA GLY A 433 -20.64 -1.19 6.92
C GLY A 433 -21.30 -0.33 5.83
N SER A 434 -20.76 -0.22 4.63
CA SER A 434 -21.22 0.71 3.60
C SER A 434 -21.32 0.14 2.18
N LEU A 435 -20.66 -0.97 1.90
CA LEU A 435 -20.63 -1.55 0.55
C LEU A 435 -21.96 -2.26 0.25
N ASP A 436 -22.57 -1.97 -0.89
CA ASP A 436 -23.81 -2.60 -1.30
C ASP A 436 -23.56 -3.78 -2.25
N PRO A 437 -24.46 -4.80 -2.29
CA PRO A 437 -24.32 -5.92 -3.21
C PRO A 437 -24.24 -5.49 -4.67
N GLY A 438 -24.96 -4.44 -5.08
CA GLY A 438 -24.95 -3.91 -6.44
C GLY A 438 -23.58 -3.35 -6.84
N ASP A 439 -22.80 -2.81 -5.88
CA ASP A 439 -21.42 -2.35 -6.15
C ASP A 439 -20.48 -3.48 -6.55
N LEU A 440 -20.88 -4.72 -6.25
CA LEU A 440 -20.08 -5.95 -6.46
C LEU A 440 -20.57 -6.78 -7.65
N GLU A 441 -21.60 -6.33 -8.34
CA GLU A 441 -22.02 -6.98 -9.55
C GLU A 441 -20.90 -6.86 -10.59
N GLN A 442 -20.50 -7.99 -11.11
CA GLN A 442 -19.46 -8.04 -12.13
C GLN A 442 -20.02 -7.37 -13.37
N ARG A 443 -19.44 -6.28 -13.81
CA ARG A 443 -19.72 -5.72 -15.13
C ARG A 443 -19.30 -6.78 -16.13
N ARG A 444 -20.23 -7.25 -16.97
CA ARG A 444 -19.87 -8.11 -18.09
C ARG A 444 -18.92 -7.31 -19.00
N ALA A 445 -17.79 -7.89 -19.32
CA ALA A 445 -16.93 -7.30 -20.34
C ALA A 445 -17.67 -7.43 -21.70
N VAL A 446 -17.47 -6.45 -22.59
CA VAL A 446 -18.00 -6.51 -23.96
C VAL A 446 -17.55 -7.79 -24.68
N GLU A 447 -16.36 -8.29 -24.32
CA GLU A 447 -15.77 -9.54 -24.82
C GLU A 447 -16.49 -10.82 -24.34
N ASP A 448 -17.31 -10.73 -23.28
CA ASP A 448 -18.12 -11.83 -22.75
C ASP A 448 -19.51 -11.90 -23.38
N LEU A 449 -19.87 -10.94 -24.26
CA LEU A 449 -21.09 -10.95 -25.01
C LEU A 449 -20.98 -11.96 -26.13
N THR A 450 -22.08 -12.71 -26.34
CA THR A 450 -22.21 -13.47 -27.57
C THR A 450 -22.32 -12.54 -28.77
N PRO A 451 -21.95 -12.96 -29.98
CA PRO A 451 -22.13 -12.14 -31.17
C PRO A 451 -23.57 -11.63 -31.38
N GLU A 452 -24.59 -12.42 -30.95
CA GLU A 452 -25.99 -12.05 -30.98
C GLU A 452 -26.33 -10.94 -29.98
N GLU A 453 -25.84 -11.04 -28.72
CA GLU A 453 -26.02 -10.00 -27.69
C GLU A 453 -25.39 -8.70 -28.10
N LEU A 454 -24.12 -8.74 -28.58
CA LEU A 454 -23.41 -7.57 -29.08
C LEU A 454 -24.16 -6.88 -30.21
N HIS A 455 -24.65 -7.67 -31.19
CA HIS A 455 -25.42 -7.14 -32.31
C HIS A 455 -26.72 -6.46 -31.86
N VAL A 456 -27.43 -7.02 -30.88
CA VAL A 456 -28.65 -6.40 -30.32
C VAL A 456 -28.33 -5.06 -29.66
N ILE A 457 -27.27 -4.99 -28.86
CA ILE A 457 -26.86 -3.74 -28.20
C ILE A 457 -26.46 -2.68 -29.22
N GLU A 458 -25.65 -3.03 -30.21
CA GLU A 458 -25.20 -2.10 -31.25
C GLU A 458 -26.39 -1.60 -32.09
N GLN A 459 -27.34 -2.47 -32.37
CA GLN A 459 -28.56 -2.09 -33.10
C GLN A 459 -29.41 -1.12 -32.30
N LEU A 460 -29.64 -1.37 -31.01
CA LEU A 460 -30.39 -0.47 -30.12
C LEU A 460 -29.69 0.90 -29.97
N VAL A 461 -28.37 0.93 -29.88
CA VAL A 461 -27.60 2.20 -29.84
C VAL A 461 -27.77 2.98 -31.17
N ALA A 462 -27.72 2.29 -32.29
CA ALA A 462 -27.94 2.91 -33.61
C ALA A 462 -29.35 3.44 -33.74
N ASP A 463 -30.39 2.64 -33.38
CA ASP A 463 -31.80 3.00 -33.46
C ASP A 463 -32.12 4.21 -32.55
N ARG A 464 -31.56 4.24 -31.32
CA ARG A 464 -31.69 5.41 -30.44
C ARG A 464 -31.07 6.65 -31.06
N THR A 465 -29.89 6.50 -31.66
CA THR A 465 -29.21 7.62 -32.32
C THR A 465 -30.06 8.16 -33.48
N GLN A 466 -30.70 7.31 -34.23
CA GLN A 466 -31.61 7.69 -35.32
C GLN A 466 -32.87 8.36 -34.79
N ALA A 467 -33.53 7.81 -33.77
CA ALA A 467 -34.69 8.43 -33.12
C ALA A 467 -34.41 9.84 -32.62
N ARG A 468 -33.23 10.08 -32.03
CA ARG A 468 -32.81 11.41 -31.60
C ARG A 468 -32.59 12.39 -32.77
N LYS A 469 -32.02 11.94 -33.88
CA LYS A 469 -31.90 12.76 -35.09
C LYS A 469 -33.25 13.18 -35.65
N GLU A 470 -34.23 12.27 -35.61
CA GLU A 470 -35.61 12.49 -36.03
C GLU A 470 -36.46 13.26 -35.02
N ARG A 471 -35.91 13.55 -33.83
CA ARG A 471 -36.56 14.18 -32.70
C ARG A 471 -37.71 13.38 -32.11
N ASP A 472 -37.72 12.08 -32.31
CA ASP A 472 -38.62 11.17 -31.61
C ASP A 472 -38.08 10.81 -30.23
N TRP A 473 -38.33 11.72 -29.29
CA TRP A 473 -37.82 11.61 -27.93
C TRP A 473 -38.46 10.43 -27.18
N ALA A 474 -39.73 10.13 -27.46
CA ALA A 474 -40.46 9.02 -26.82
C ALA A 474 -39.80 7.68 -27.18
N ARG A 475 -39.48 7.49 -28.46
CA ARG A 475 -38.80 6.29 -28.94
C ARG A 475 -37.36 6.18 -28.41
N ALA A 476 -36.64 7.32 -28.38
CA ALA A 476 -35.27 7.37 -27.81
C ALA A 476 -35.20 7.02 -26.32
N ASP A 477 -36.20 7.46 -25.55
CA ASP A 477 -36.29 7.15 -24.12
C ASP A 477 -36.70 5.67 -23.89
N GLN A 478 -37.60 5.13 -24.72
CA GLN A 478 -37.94 3.73 -24.67
C GLN A 478 -36.72 2.85 -24.91
N ILE A 479 -35.96 3.13 -25.99
CA ILE A 479 -34.73 2.36 -26.31
C ILE A 479 -33.68 2.51 -25.19
N ARG A 480 -33.59 3.67 -24.56
CA ARG A 480 -32.70 3.85 -23.40
C ARG A 480 -33.08 2.93 -22.24
N ALA A 481 -34.38 2.78 -21.96
CA ALA A 481 -34.87 1.83 -20.97
C ALA A 481 -34.56 0.37 -21.35
N GLU A 482 -34.74 0.01 -22.63
CA GLU A 482 -34.36 -1.33 -23.14
C GLU A 482 -32.88 -1.63 -22.99
N LEU A 483 -31.98 -0.64 -23.26
CA LEU A 483 -30.54 -0.73 -23.00
C LEU A 483 -30.22 -0.84 -21.51
N ASP A 484 -30.93 -0.06 -20.66
CA ASP A 484 -30.80 -0.11 -19.20
C ASP A 484 -31.17 -1.50 -18.65
N ASP A 485 -32.24 -2.11 -19.15
CA ASP A 485 -32.68 -3.47 -18.81
C ASP A 485 -31.66 -4.54 -19.25
N LEU A 486 -30.92 -4.29 -20.33
CA LEU A 486 -29.81 -5.13 -20.78
C LEU A 486 -28.49 -4.88 -20.01
N GLY A 487 -28.51 -3.98 -19.01
CA GLY A 487 -27.33 -3.64 -18.24
C GLY A 487 -26.33 -2.74 -18.98
N VAL A 488 -26.79 -1.96 -19.97
CA VAL A 488 -25.95 -1.08 -20.79
C VAL A 488 -26.06 0.37 -20.32
N ASP A 489 -24.95 0.94 -19.85
CA ASP A 489 -24.83 2.38 -19.58
C ASP A 489 -24.44 3.11 -20.85
N LEU A 490 -25.29 4.06 -21.29
CA LEU A 490 -25.06 4.86 -22.50
C LEU A 490 -24.81 6.32 -22.15
N THR A 491 -23.70 6.86 -22.63
CA THR A 491 -23.31 8.27 -22.48
C THR A 491 -23.24 8.94 -23.84
N ASP A 492 -23.93 10.08 -23.99
CA ASP A 492 -23.88 10.89 -25.21
C ASP A 492 -22.60 11.78 -25.17
N THR A 493 -21.74 11.68 -26.18
CA THR A 493 -20.55 12.51 -26.33
C THR A 493 -20.63 13.34 -27.62
N PRO A 494 -19.81 14.39 -27.78
CA PRO A 494 -19.76 15.18 -29.03
C PRO A 494 -19.41 14.33 -30.27
N ASP A 495 -18.67 13.22 -30.07
CA ASP A 495 -18.22 12.32 -31.14
C ASP A 495 -19.21 11.16 -31.40
N GLY A 496 -20.31 11.14 -30.66
CA GLY A 496 -21.35 10.09 -30.75
C GLY A 496 -21.61 9.41 -29.40
N PRO A 497 -22.62 8.51 -29.32
CA PRO A 497 -22.89 7.77 -28.09
C PRO A 497 -21.79 6.75 -27.82
N VAL A 498 -21.33 6.71 -26.56
CA VAL A 498 -20.41 5.69 -26.02
C VAL A 498 -21.18 4.86 -25.03
N TRP A 499 -21.05 3.55 -25.10
CA TRP A 499 -21.74 2.63 -24.19
C TRP A 499 -20.76 1.67 -23.50
N GLN A 500 -21.15 1.21 -22.33
CA GLN A 500 -20.44 0.19 -21.55
C GLN A 500 -21.47 -0.71 -20.85
N LEU A 501 -21.09 -1.95 -20.56
CA LEU A 501 -21.88 -2.82 -19.69
C LEU A 501 -21.71 -2.44 -18.23
N ARG A 502 -22.78 -2.63 -17.44
CA ARG A 502 -22.73 -2.45 -15.98
C ARG A 502 -22.06 -3.61 -15.30
#